data_4dec6e047aa5ad057f5740cfba748bed
#
_entry.id   4dec6e047aa5ad057f5740cfba748bed
#
_cell.length_a   1.000
_cell.length_b   1.000
_cell.length_c   1.000
_cell.angle_alpha   90.00
_cell.angle_beta   90.00
_cell.angle_gamma   90.00
#
_symmetry.space_group_name_H-M   'P 1'
#
loop_
_entity.id
_entity.type
_entity.pdbx_description
1 polymer ?
#
loop_
_entity_poly.entity_id
_entity_poly.type
_entity_poly.pdbx_seq_one_letter_code
_entity_poly.pdbx_strand_id
1 'polypeptide(L)'
;MARPVKKQPEQWKEEILEAAKFLFLTKGYEETSVADIMERAEGAKGMFYRFFQSKEEVMHVLGDRMFLENNPFEAVRARSDLNGLQKIREVFALDRADEEREAVNAQAVTILKDPRILAAAVAANRRVLTPLWLELIEEGRRDGSIRTDYAKELSELLPLVNFWLLPSVFPADAPEILHKCRFVAKVLTAMGLPVVDEVMYERTERLLGHFGEKEVQET
;
A
#
# COMPACT_ATOMS: atom_id res chain seq x y z
N MET A 1 -27.51 30.26 23.81
CA MET A 1 -26.28 29.54 23.44
C MET A 1 -26.58 28.06 23.50
N ALA A 2 -26.56 27.36 22.37
CA ALA A 2 -26.76 25.91 22.32
C ALA A 2 -25.57 25.21 23.02
N ARG A 3 -25.88 24.24 23.89
CA ARG A 3 -24.89 23.41 24.56
C ARG A 3 -24.14 22.63 23.48
N PRO A 4 -22.78 22.62 23.46
CA PRO A 4 -22.04 21.84 22.48
C PRO A 4 -22.45 20.36 22.59
N VAL A 5 -22.89 19.79 21.49
CA VAL A 5 -23.24 18.37 21.38
C VAL A 5 -21.99 17.57 21.73
N LYS A 6 -22.07 16.75 22.78
CA LYS A 6 -20.95 15.92 23.21
C LYS A 6 -20.72 14.85 22.15
N LYS A 7 -19.65 15.01 21.34
CA LYS A 7 -19.29 14.04 20.30
C LYS A 7 -19.10 12.65 20.91
N GLN A 8 -19.59 11.64 20.21
CA GLN A 8 -19.39 10.23 20.61
C GLN A 8 -17.94 9.80 20.37
N PRO A 9 -17.43 8.79 21.08
CA PRO A 9 -16.05 8.30 20.91
C PRO A 9 -15.72 7.95 19.45
N GLU A 10 -16.63 7.31 18.73
CA GLU A 10 -16.49 6.92 17.33
C GLU A 10 -16.34 8.14 16.42
N GLN A 11 -17.09 9.20 16.67
CA GLN A 11 -16.98 10.46 15.92
C GLN A 11 -15.62 11.12 16.13
N TRP A 12 -15.09 11.09 17.36
CA TRP A 12 -13.74 11.60 17.64
C TRP A 12 -12.66 10.83 16.91
N LYS A 13 -12.75 9.50 16.91
CA LYS A 13 -11.81 8.63 16.19
C LYS A 13 -11.80 8.96 14.70
N GLU A 14 -12.98 9.13 14.12
CA GLU A 14 -13.16 9.47 12.71
C GLU A 14 -12.58 10.85 12.37
N GLU A 15 -12.88 11.88 13.17
CA GLU A 15 -12.36 13.23 12.94
C GLU A 15 -10.84 13.30 13.07
N ILE A 16 -10.24 12.53 13.99
CA ILE A 16 -8.78 12.42 14.12
C ILE A 16 -8.18 11.78 12.86
N LEU A 17 -8.78 10.71 12.35
CA LEU A 17 -8.33 10.03 11.14
C LEU A 17 -8.42 10.94 9.91
N GLU A 18 -9.54 11.63 9.71
CA GLU A 18 -9.72 12.56 8.59
C GLU A 18 -8.79 13.78 8.68
N ALA A 19 -8.60 14.34 9.89
CA ALA A 19 -7.66 15.43 10.12
C ALA A 19 -6.22 14.99 9.81
N ALA A 20 -5.82 13.80 10.27
CA ALA A 20 -4.51 13.24 10.03
C ALA A 20 -4.27 12.95 8.54
N LYS A 21 -5.23 12.29 7.86
CA LYS A 21 -5.17 12.02 6.41
C LYS A 21 -4.94 13.31 5.63
N PHE A 22 -5.75 14.33 5.88
CA PHE A 22 -5.60 15.63 5.23
C PHE A 22 -4.21 16.23 5.43
N LEU A 23 -3.71 16.25 6.68
CA LEU A 23 -2.41 16.84 7.00
C LEU A 23 -1.25 16.02 6.41
N PHE A 24 -1.33 14.70 6.43
CA PHE A 24 -0.32 13.84 5.83
C PHE A 24 -0.21 14.08 4.31
N LEU A 25 -1.33 14.30 3.63
CA LEU A 25 -1.34 14.56 2.20
C LEU A 25 -0.95 16.00 1.83
N THR A 26 -1.21 16.99 2.69
CA THR A 26 -0.98 18.42 2.36
C THR A 26 0.30 18.99 2.96
N LYS A 27 0.67 18.57 4.17
CA LYS A 27 1.84 19.04 4.92
C LYS A 27 2.98 18.02 4.92
N GLY A 28 2.66 16.76 4.69
CA GLY A 28 3.58 15.62 4.80
C GLY A 28 3.52 14.96 6.18
N TYR A 29 3.83 13.65 6.21
CA TYR A 29 3.79 12.87 7.45
C TYR A 29 4.79 13.38 8.49
N GLU A 30 6.05 13.59 8.12
CA GLU A 30 7.12 14.01 9.03
C GLU A 30 6.82 15.37 9.69
N GLU A 31 6.35 16.32 8.91
CA GLU A 31 6.05 17.70 9.33
C GLU A 31 4.74 17.82 10.13
N THR A 32 3.93 16.76 10.17
CA THR A 32 2.65 16.76 10.90
C THR A 32 2.85 16.30 12.33
N SER A 33 2.45 17.13 13.29
CA SER A 33 2.44 16.78 14.72
C SER A 33 1.06 16.33 15.20
N VAL A 34 1.02 15.63 16.35
CA VAL A 34 -0.24 15.31 17.05
C VAL A 34 -1.01 16.59 17.43
N ALA A 35 -0.30 17.69 17.70
CA ALA A 35 -0.94 18.97 17.98
C ALA A 35 -1.67 19.54 16.76
N ASP A 36 -1.04 19.49 15.58
CA ASP A 36 -1.67 19.92 14.33
C ASP A 36 -2.93 19.09 14.02
N ILE A 37 -2.85 17.76 14.20
CA ILE A 37 -3.99 16.87 13.99
C ILE A 37 -5.16 17.27 14.90
N MET A 38 -4.88 17.49 16.18
CA MET A 38 -5.92 17.83 17.14
C MET A 38 -6.46 19.26 17.00
N GLU A 39 -5.62 20.20 16.57
CA GLU A 39 -6.08 21.54 16.20
C GLU A 39 -7.07 21.48 15.04
N ARG A 40 -6.75 20.73 13.98
CA ARG A 40 -7.65 20.54 12.85
C ARG A 40 -8.93 19.79 13.20
N ALA A 41 -8.86 18.80 14.10
CA ALA A 41 -10.03 18.06 14.61
C ALA A 41 -10.84 18.86 15.65
N GLU A 42 -10.44 20.11 15.95
CA GLU A 42 -11.05 20.98 16.97
C GLU A 42 -11.10 20.33 18.37
N GLY A 43 -10.06 19.55 18.69
CA GLY A 43 -9.96 18.78 19.94
C GLY A 43 -8.75 19.10 20.77
N ALA A 44 -8.80 18.73 22.06
CA ALA A 44 -7.63 18.84 22.95
C ALA A 44 -6.63 17.69 22.72
N LYS A 45 -5.33 17.97 22.84
CA LYS A 45 -4.24 16.99 22.67
C LYS A 45 -4.44 15.70 23.48
N GLY A 46 -4.96 15.79 24.70
CA GLY A 46 -5.25 14.61 25.52
C GLY A 46 -6.34 13.68 24.95
N MET A 47 -7.18 14.19 24.04
CA MET A 47 -8.19 13.39 23.37
C MET A 47 -7.56 12.41 22.37
N PHE A 48 -6.49 12.79 21.68
CA PHE A 48 -5.76 11.92 20.76
C PHE A 48 -5.34 10.61 21.45
N TYR A 49 -4.69 10.72 22.60
CA TYR A 49 -4.14 9.56 23.34
C TYR A 49 -5.18 8.63 23.95
N ARG A 50 -6.46 8.99 23.88
CA ARG A 50 -7.56 8.06 24.22
C ARG A 50 -7.86 7.07 23.10
N PHE A 51 -7.49 7.39 21.86
CA PHE A 51 -7.82 6.59 20.66
C PHE A 51 -6.60 6.02 19.98
N PHE A 52 -5.46 6.71 20.02
CA PHE A 52 -4.23 6.35 19.34
C PHE A 52 -3.03 6.58 20.25
N GLN A 53 -2.08 5.66 20.22
CA GLN A 53 -0.86 5.76 21.01
C GLN A 53 0.17 6.69 20.35
N SER A 54 0.14 6.76 19.00
CA SER A 54 1.10 7.52 18.22
C SER A 54 0.55 7.92 16.84
N LYS A 55 1.27 8.80 16.17
CA LYS A 55 1.02 9.23 14.79
C LYS A 55 1.16 8.04 13.81
N GLU A 56 2.09 7.15 14.11
CA GLU A 56 2.32 5.91 13.35
C GLU A 56 1.10 4.98 13.39
N GLU A 57 0.46 4.84 14.56
CA GLU A 57 -0.77 4.04 14.69
C GLU A 57 -1.90 4.62 13.84
N VAL A 58 -2.02 5.96 13.80
CA VAL A 58 -3.00 6.62 12.92
C VAL A 58 -2.72 6.30 11.45
N MET A 59 -1.45 6.34 11.01
CA MET A 59 -1.07 5.99 9.65
C MET A 59 -1.42 4.52 9.31
N HIS A 60 -1.18 3.58 10.24
CA HIS A 60 -1.56 2.18 10.06
C HIS A 60 -3.07 2.01 9.91
N VAL A 61 -3.84 2.66 10.79
CA VAL A 61 -5.32 2.58 10.74
C VAL A 61 -5.86 3.17 9.44
N LEU A 62 -5.27 4.26 8.95
CA LEU A 62 -5.63 4.84 7.65
C LEU A 62 -5.34 3.87 6.50
N GLY A 63 -4.16 3.25 6.47
CA GLY A 63 -3.80 2.27 5.46
C GLY A 63 -4.74 1.06 5.45
N ASP A 64 -5.01 0.48 6.63
CA ASP A 64 -5.93 -0.65 6.79
C ASP A 64 -7.35 -0.29 6.32
N ARG A 65 -7.84 0.90 6.69
CA ARG A 65 -9.16 1.39 6.29
C ARG A 65 -9.27 1.55 4.77
N MET A 66 -8.31 2.23 4.16
CA MET A 66 -8.30 2.44 2.71
C MET A 66 -8.21 1.13 1.93
N PHE A 67 -7.45 0.15 2.46
CA PHE A 67 -7.41 -1.19 1.88
C PHE A 67 -8.78 -1.89 1.98
N LEU A 68 -9.49 -1.78 3.10
CA LEU A 68 -10.79 -2.41 3.30
C LEU A 68 -11.89 -1.74 2.45
N GLU A 69 -11.86 -0.40 2.31
CA GLU A 69 -12.84 0.36 1.53
C GLU A 69 -12.73 0.08 0.02
N ASN A 70 -11.50 -0.08 -0.50
CA ASN A 70 -11.21 -0.29 -1.91
C ASN A 70 -10.36 -1.56 -2.10
N ASN A 71 -10.80 -2.70 -1.54
CA ASN A 71 -10.02 -3.94 -1.62
C ASN A 71 -9.99 -4.48 -3.06
N PRO A 72 -8.84 -4.43 -3.76
CA PRO A 72 -8.75 -4.88 -5.14
C PRO A 72 -8.99 -6.39 -5.30
N PHE A 73 -8.72 -7.19 -4.27
CA PHE A 73 -9.00 -8.63 -4.28
C PHE A 73 -10.50 -8.92 -4.27
N GLU A 74 -11.27 -8.17 -3.48
CA GLU A 74 -12.73 -8.30 -3.49
C GLU A 74 -13.32 -7.86 -4.84
N ALA A 75 -12.77 -6.80 -5.43
CA ALA A 75 -13.21 -6.32 -6.74
C ALA A 75 -13.05 -7.38 -7.84
N VAL A 76 -12.00 -8.20 -7.80
CA VAL A 76 -11.77 -9.24 -8.82
C VAL A 76 -12.40 -10.59 -8.47
N ARG A 77 -12.73 -10.84 -7.20
CA ARG A 77 -13.26 -12.14 -6.75
C ARG A 77 -14.50 -12.58 -7.53
N ALA A 78 -15.45 -11.67 -7.76
CA ALA A 78 -16.69 -11.94 -8.46
C ALA A 78 -16.57 -11.91 -10.02
N ARG A 79 -15.39 -11.60 -10.57
CA ARG A 79 -15.15 -11.49 -12.01
C ARG A 79 -14.99 -12.88 -12.65
N SER A 80 -16.10 -13.48 -13.09
CA SER A 80 -16.09 -14.77 -13.78
C SER A 80 -15.59 -14.71 -15.23
N ASP A 81 -15.44 -13.51 -15.77
CA ASP A 81 -14.87 -13.24 -17.11
C ASP A 81 -13.33 -13.26 -17.12
N LEU A 82 -12.68 -13.30 -15.95
CA LEU A 82 -11.24 -13.33 -15.80
C LEU A 82 -10.75 -14.68 -15.26
N ASN A 83 -9.67 -15.22 -15.82
CA ASN A 83 -8.94 -16.33 -15.23
C ASN A 83 -8.05 -15.87 -14.06
N GLY A 84 -7.50 -16.81 -13.27
CA GLY A 84 -6.73 -16.48 -12.08
C GLY A 84 -5.53 -15.57 -12.33
N LEU A 85 -4.80 -15.76 -13.44
CA LEU A 85 -3.68 -14.88 -13.81
C LEU A 85 -4.15 -13.46 -14.17
N GLN A 86 -5.27 -13.36 -14.90
CA GLN A 86 -5.85 -12.06 -15.25
C GLN A 86 -6.35 -11.33 -14.00
N LYS A 87 -6.95 -12.03 -13.02
CA LYS A 87 -7.34 -11.46 -11.73
C LYS A 87 -6.14 -10.90 -10.97
N ILE A 88 -5.03 -11.62 -10.93
CA ILE A 88 -3.79 -11.14 -10.31
C ILE A 88 -3.31 -9.84 -10.97
N ARG A 89 -3.30 -9.79 -12.30
CA ARG A 89 -2.92 -8.57 -13.04
C ARG A 89 -3.87 -7.41 -12.76
N GLU A 90 -5.16 -7.69 -12.67
CA GLU A 90 -6.18 -6.69 -12.38
C GLU A 90 -6.05 -6.14 -10.94
N VAL A 91 -5.70 -6.99 -9.95
CA VAL A 91 -5.38 -6.51 -8.59
C VAL A 91 -4.27 -5.47 -8.63
N PHE A 92 -3.17 -5.71 -9.35
CA PHE A 92 -2.09 -4.74 -9.49
C PHE A 92 -2.53 -3.46 -10.23
N ALA A 93 -3.42 -3.57 -11.20
CA ALA A 93 -3.94 -2.42 -11.94
C ALA A 93 -4.85 -1.55 -11.06
N LEU A 94 -5.75 -2.17 -10.29
CA LEU A 94 -6.66 -1.48 -9.37
C LEU A 94 -5.91 -0.85 -8.19
N ASP A 95 -4.89 -1.53 -7.66
CA ASP A 95 -4.06 -0.99 -6.57
C ASP A 95 -3.38 0.32 -6.97
N ARG A 96 -2.88 0.40 -8.20
CA ARG A 96 -2.25 1.60 -8.76
C ARG A 96 -3.23 2.68 -9.22
N ALA A 97 -4.49 2.34 -9.46
CA ALA A 97 -5.53 3.29 -9.87
C ALA A 97 -6.13 4.08 -8.70
N ASP A 98 -5.91 3.63 -7.47
CA ASP A 98 -6.36 4.33 -6.26
C ASP A 98 -5.35 5.41 -5.86
N GLU A 99 -5.49 6.59 -6.49
CA GLU A 99 -4.57 7.72 -6.31
C GLU A 99 -4.49 8.20 -4.85
N GLU A 100 -5.61 8.17 -4.12
CA GLU A 100 -5.63 8.58 -2.72
C GLU A 100 -4.85 7.60 -1.84
N ARG A 101 -5.05 6.30 -2.06
CA ARG A 101 -4.29 5.26 -1.36
C ARG A 101 -2.81 5.31 -1.71
N GLU A 102 -2.47 5.51 -2.98
CA GLU A 102 -1.08 5.64 -3.41
C GLU A 102 -0.41 6.84 -2.73
N ALA A 103 -1.09 7.99 -2.66
CA ALA A 103 -0.60 9.18 -1.99
C ALA A 103 -0.38 8.96 -0.47
N VAL A 104 -1.29 8.27 0.23
CA VAL A 104 -1.13 7.92 1.65
C VAL A 104 0.01 6.91 1.83
N ASN A 105 0.10 5.90 0.97
CA ASN A 105 1.18 4.92 1.01
C ASN A 105 2.55 5.58 0.77
N ALA A 106 2.65 6.55 -0.11
CA ALA A 106 3.87 7.33 -0.34
C ALA A 106 4.34 8.05 0.94
N GLN A 107 3.41 8.59 1.74
CA GLN A 107 3.74 9.16 3.05
C GLN A 107 4.15 8.09 4.07
N ALA A 108 3.51 6.91 4.03
CA ALA A 108 3.84 5.80 4.92
C ALA A 108 5.25 5.22 4.66
N VAL A 109 5.79 5.33 3.45
CA VAL A 109 7.13 4.85 3.09
C VAL A 109 8.21 5.46 3.99
N THR A 110 8.06 6.71 4.43
CA THR A 110 9.05 7.40 5.28
C THR A 110 9.22 6.74 6.66
N ILE A 111 8.13 6.22 7.22
CA ILE A 111 8.15 5.56 8.54
C ILE A 111 8.71 4.13 8.51
N LEU A 112 8.78 3.51 7.35
CA LEU A 112 9.35 2.16 7.19
C LEU A 112 10.87 2.10 7.39
N LYS A 113 11.52 3.26 7.56
CA LYS A 113 12.92 3.33 8.02
C LYS A 113 13.07 2.87 9.48
N ASP A 114 12.03 2.94 10.32
CA ASP A 114 12.04 2.34 11.66
C ASP A 114 11.89 0.81 11.55
N PRO A 115 12.87 0.02 12.01
CA PRO A 115 12.81 -1.44 11.89
C PRO A 115 11.61 -2.08 12.58
N ARG A 116 11.07 -1.45 13.64
CA ARG A 116 9.90 -1.96 14.38
C ARG A 116 8.64 -1.80 13.54
N ILE A 117 8.50 -0.65 12.87
CA ILE A 117 7.37 -0.37 11.99
C ILE A 117 7.45 -1.26 10.75
N LEU A 118 8.63 -1.42 10.17
CA LEU A 118 8.85 -2.34 9.05
C LEU A 118 8.47 -3.79 9.42
N ALA A 119 8.92 -4.27 10.58
CA ALA A 119 8.59 -5.62 11.05
C ALA A 119 7.07 -5.80 11.25
N ALA A 120 6.39 -4.79 11.81
CA ALA A 120 4.94 -4.81 11.97
C ALA A 120 4.21 -4.81 10.62
N ALA A 121 4.66 -3.99 9.66
CA ALA A 121 4.10 -3.94 8.29
C ALA A 121 4.28 -5.28 7.55
N VAL A 122 5.46 -5.90 7.64
CA VAL A 122 5.72 -7.23 7.08
C VAL A 122 4.79 -8.29 7.70
N ALA A 123 4.62 -8.27 9.02
CA ALA A 123 3.73 -9.19 9.72
C ALA A 123 2.26 -9.00 9.33
N ALA A 124 1.81 -7.76 9.15
CA ALA A 124 0.47 -7.42 8.68
C ALA A 124 0.24 -7.92 7.25
N ASN A 125 1.17 -7.62 6.32
CA ASN A 125 1.09 -8.10 4.94
C ASN A 125 1.03 -9.63 4.86
N ARG A 126 1.85 -10.32 5.63
CA ARG A 126 1.80 -11.79 5.70
C ARG A 126 0.44 -12.29 6.16
N ARG A 127 -0.16 -11.65 7.16
CA ARG A 127 -1.46 -12.07 7.70
C ARG A 127 -2.62 -11.80 6.73
N VAL A 128 -2.59 -10.65 6.05
CA VAL A 128 -3.71 -10.16 5.23
C VAL A 128 -3.54 -10.53 3.77
N LEU A 129 -2.39 -10.23 3.16
CA LEU A 129 -2.21 -10.34 1.71
C LEU A 129 -1.84 -11.76 1.27
N THR A 130 -1.04 -12.50 2.05
CA THR A 130 -0.61 -13.86 1.66
C THR A 130 -1.80 -14.78 1.37
N PRO A 131 -2.84 -14.87 2.22
CA PRO A 131 -4.01 -15.71 1.91
C PRO A 131 -4.75 -15.28 0.63
N LEU A 132 -4.85 -13.96 0.39
CA LEU A 132 -5.52 -13.41 -0.78
C LEU A 132 -4.77 -13.74 -2.08
N TRP A 133 -3.45 -13.60 -2.07
CA TRP A 133 -2.61 -14.02 -3.20
C TRP A 133 -2.68 -15.51 -3.44
N LEU A 134 -2.64 -16.34 -2.38
CA LEU A 134 -2.74 -17.79 -2.50
C LEU A 134 -4.06 -18.22 -3.16
N GLU A 135 -5.18 -17.59 -2.77
CA GLU A 135 -6.50 -17.86 -3.36
C GLU A 135 -6.47 -17.67 -4.88
N LEU A 136 -5.93 -16.53 -5.37
CA LEU A 136 -5.88 -16.23 -6.80
C LEU A 136 -4.88 -17.12 -7.56
N ILE A 137 -3.73 -17.44 -6.96
CA ILE A 137 -2.75 -18.36 -7.55
C ILE A 137 -3.36 -19.76 -7.69
N GLU A 138 -4.05 -20.26 -6.66
CA GLU A 138 -4.73 -21.55 -6.73
C GLU A 138 -5.92 -21.56 -7.69
N GLU A 139 -6.61 -20.45 -7.87
CA GLU A 139 -7.62 -20.31 -8.92
C GLU A 139 -6.96 -20.44 -10.30
N GLY A 140 -5.85 -19.74 -10.56
CA GLY A 140 -5.11 -19.83 -11.82
C GLY A 140 -4.48 -21.20 -12.08
N ARG A 141 -4.12 -21.95 -11.02
CA ARG A 141 -3.71 -23.36 -11.17
C ARG A 141 -4.87 -24.26 -11.59
N ARG A 142 -6.06 -24.04 -11.07
CA ARG A 142 -7.26 -24.83 -11.40
C ARG A 142 -7.76 -24.57 -12.80
N ASP A 143 -7.68 -23.30 -13.28
CA ASP A 143 -8.11 -22.92 -14.64
C ASP A 143 -6.99 -23.09 -15.69
N GLY A 144 -5.78 -23.43 -15.26
CA GLY A 144 -4.63 -23.69 -16.13
C GLY A 144 -3.88 -22.44 -16.61
N SER A 145 -4.27 -21.24 -16.14
CA SER A 145 -3.59 -19.97 -16.48
C SER A 145 -2.26 -19.77 -15.74
N ILE A 146 -2.07 -20.49 -14.62
CA ILE A 146 -0.84 -20.49 -13.81
C ILE A 146 -0.32 -21.92 -13.71
N ARG A 147 0.97 -22.10 -13.96
CA ARG A 147 1.62 -23.42 -13.92
C ARG A 147 2.81 -23.38 -12.97
N THR A 148 2.55 -23.56 -11.68
CA THR A 148 3.56 -23.51 -10.64
C THR A 148 3.40 -24.64 -9.62
N ASP A 149 4.51 -25.13 -9.08
CA ASP A 149 4.56 -26.02 -7.91
C ASP A 149 4.76 -25.22 -6.61
N TYR A 150 4.94 -23.90 -6.71
CA TYR A 150 5.36 -23.00 -5.62
C TYR A 150 4.26 -21.99 -5.24
N ALA A 151 2.99 -22.41 -5.26
CA ALA A 151 1.87 -21.48 -5.03
C ALA A 151 1.95 -20.79 -3.67
N LYS A 152 2.32 -21.53 -2.62
CA LYS A 152 2.48 -21.00 -1.27
C LYS A 152 3.64 -20.02 -1.19
N GLU A 153 4.81 -20.40 -1.66
CA GLU A 153 6.03 -19.60 -1.63
C GLU A 153 5.85 -18.29 -2.43
N LEU A 154 5.20 -18.37 -3.58
CA LEU A 154 4.87 -17.19 -4.40
C LEU A 154 3.88 -16.26 -3.69
N SER A 155 2.87 -16.81 -3.00
CA SER A 155 1.92 -16.00 -2.24
C SER A 155 2.58 -15.27 -1.05
N GLU A 156 3.61 -15.85 -0.47
CA GLU A 156 4.44 -15.23 0.59
C GLU A 156 5.44 -14.22 0.04
N LEU A 157 5.99 -14.49 -1.16
CA LEU A 157 6.98 -13.63 -1.81
C LEU A 157 6.37 -12.31 -2.33
N LEU A 158 5.18 -12.36 -2.97
CA LEU A 158 4.55 -11.20 -3.60
C LEU A 158 4.42 -9.98 -2.66
N PRO A 159 3.92 -10.10 -1.41
CA PRO A 159 3.88 -8.96 -0.49
C PRO A 159 5.28 -8.47 -0.07
N LEU A 160 6.30 -9.32 -0.06
CA LEU A 160 7.67 -8.96 0.33
C LEU A 160 8.41 -8.20 -0.78
N VAL A 161 8.09 -8.47 -2.04
CA VAL A 161 8.67 -7.75 -3.19
C VAL A 161 8.43 -6.25 -3.07
N ASN A 162 7.25 -5.83 -2.59
CA ASN A 162 6.94 -4.42 -2.41
C ASN A 162 7.96 -3.73 -1.48
N PHE A 163 8.31 -4.35 -0.34
CA PHE A 163 9.33 -3.79 0.56
C PHE A 163 10.73 -3.77 -0.06
N TRP A 164 11.07 -4.78 -0.85
CA TRP A 164 12.36 -4.83 -1.54
C TRP A 164 12.52 -3.76 -2.62
N LEU A 165 11.42 -3.31 -3.21
CA LEU A 165 11.40 -2.23 -4.21
C LEU A 165 11.39 -0.83 -3.58
N LEU A 166 11.15 -0.69 -2.27
CA LEU A 166 11.12 0.61 -1.60
C LEU A 166 12.53 1.16 -1.33
N PRO A 167 12.89 2.35 -1.86
CA PRO A 167 14.19 2.97 -1.60
C PRO A 167 14.45 3.30 -0.12
N SER A 168 13.40 3.48 0.68
CA SER A 168 13.52 3.69 2.13
C SER A 168 13.99 2.46 2.89
N VAL A 169 13.77 1.25 2.34
CA VAL A 169 14.17 -0.04 2.93
C VAL A 169 15.43 -0.57 2.26
N PHE A 170 15.48 -0.52 0.93
CA PHE A 170 16.63 -0.92 0.11
C PHE A 170 16.98 0.23 -0.82
N PRO A 171 17.92 1.11 -0.41
CA PRO A 171 18.33 2.28 -1.19
C PRO A 171 18.65 1.90 -2.64
N ALA A 172 18.00 2.61 -3.58
CA ALA A 172 18.18 2.38 -5.01
C ALA A 172 17.70 3.63 -5.77
N ASP A 173 18.36 3.95 -6.88
CA ASP A 173 17.88 4.96 -7.82
C ASP A 173 16.82 4.40 -8.79
N ALA A 174 16.26 5.25 -9.63
CA ALA A 174 15.21 4.84 -10.58
C ALA A 174 15.67 3.74 -11.57
N PRO A 175 16.87 3.81 -12.19
CA PRO A 175 17.43 2.73 -13.00
C PRO A 175 17.57 1.40 -12.25
N GLU A 176 18.04 1.44 -11.00
CA GLU A 176 18.17 0.24 -10.16
C GLU A 176 16.81 -0.36 -9.80
N ILE A 177 15.81 0.47 -9.47
CA ILE A 177 14.44 0.00 -9.22
C ILE A 177 13.88 -0.69 -10.47
N LEU A 178 14.07 -0.10 -11.64
CA LEU A 178 13.65 -0.72 -12.91
C LEU A 178 14.35 -2.06 -13.16
N HIS A 179 15.66 -2.15 -12.83
CA HIS A 179 16.40 -3.40 -12.92
C HIS A 179 15.84 -4.46 -11.95
N LYS A 180 15.53 -4.08 -10.70
CA LYS A 180 14.84 -4.96 -9.73
C LYS A 180 13.49 -5.44 -10.25
N CYS A 181 12.68 -4.57 -10.85
CA CYS A 181 11.39 -4.94 -11.44
C CYS A 181 11.57 -5.99 -12.56
N ARG A 182 12.57 -5.82 -13.44
CA ARG A 182 12.92 -6.81 -14.47
C ARG A 182 13.34 -8.15 -13.88
N PHE A 183 14.13 -8.12 -12.83
CA PHE A 183 14.55 -9.33 -12.11
C PHE A 183 13.34 -10.07 -11.55
N VAL A 184 12.45 -9.37 -10.82
CA VAL A 184 11.22 -9.95 -10.25
C VAL A 184 10.34 -10.57 -11.35
N ALA A 185 10.12 -9.85 -12.45
CA ALA A 185 9.34 -10.34 -13.59
C ALA A 185 9.89 -11.67 -14.13
N LYS A 186 11.22 -11.77 -14.31
CA LYS A 186 11.90 -12.98 -14.76
C LYS A 186 11.78 -14.13 -13.76
N VAL A 187 11.96 -13.85 -12.47
CA VAL A 187 11.84 -14.87 -11.41
C VAL A 187 10.42 -15.41 -11.36
N LEU A 188 9.41 -14.54 -11.30
CA LEU A 188 8.01 -14.96 -11.25
C LEU A 188 7.61 -15.77 -12.48
N THR A 189 8.03 -15.33 -13.67
CA THR A 189 7.78 -16.07 -14.92
C THR A 189 8.45 -17.45 -14.92
N ALA A 190 9.71 -17.52 -14.49
CA ALA A 190 10.44 -18.79 -14.39
C ALA A 190 9.80 -19.76 -13.38
N MET A 191 9.16 -19.23 -12.33
CA MET A 191 8.43 -20.02 -11.34
C MET A 191 6.97 -20.32 -11.76
N GLY A 192 6.60 -20.00 -13.00
CA GLY A 192 5.27 -20.32 -13.56
C GLY A 192 4.16 -19.32 -13.22
N LEU A 193 4.52 -18.12 -12.74
CA LEU A 193 3.61 -17.02 -12.43
C LEU A 193 3.97 -15.77 -13.28
N PRO A 194 3.60 -15.72 -14.58
CA PRO A 194 3.97 -14.65 -15.49
C PRO A 194 3.05 -13.40 -15.30
N VAL A 195 3.11 -12.77 -14.15
CA VAL A 195 2.26 -11.62 -13.78
C VAL A 195 2.62 -10.39 -14.60
N VAL A 196 3.91 -10.11 -14.74
CA VAL A 196 4.39 -8.92 -15.43
C VAL A 196 4.42 -9.20 -16.93
N ASP A 197 3.56 -8.52 -17.67
CA ASP A 197 3.61 -8.46 -19.12
C ASP A 197 4.31 -7.20 -19.62
N GLU A 198 4.47 -7.10 -20.92
CA GLU A 198 5.16 -5.99 -21.58
C GLU A 198 4.48 -4.63 -21.31
N VAL A 199 3.16 -4.63 -21.22
CA VAL A 199 2.36 -3.42 -20.94
C VAL A 199 2.59 -2.90 -19.51
N MET A 200 2.63 -3.80 -18.54
CA MET A 200 2.97 -3.44 -17.15
C MET A 200 4.39 -2.90 -17.06
N TYR A 201 5.31 -3.52 -17.82
CA TYR A 201 6.69 -3.11 -17.85
C TYR A 201 6.86 -1.68 -18.42
N GLU A 202 6.31 -1.39 -19.59
CA GLU A 202 6.35 -0.07 -20.24
C GLU A 202 5.69 1.02 -19.37
N ARG A 203 4.61 0.68 -18.65
CA ARG A 203 3.98 1.60 -17.69
C ARG A 203 4.92 1.94 -16.53
N THR A 204 5.59 0.94 -15.97
CA THR A 204 6.54 1.14 -14.87
C THR A 204 7.72 1.99 -15.32
N GLU A 205 8.25 1.75 -16.53
CA GLU A 205 9.35 2.52 -17.12
C GLU A 205 8.94 3.99 -17.33
N ARG A 206 7.74 4.25 -17.84
CA ARG A 206 7.21 5.61 -17.99
C ARG A 206 7.05 6.34 -16.64
N LEU A 207 6.53 5.68 -15.63
CA LEU A 207 6.38 6.27 -14.30
C LEU A 207 7.73 6.64 -13.68
N LEU A 208 8.70 5.74 -13.75
CA LEU A 208 10.05 5.98 -13.22
C LEU A 208 10.82 7.04 -14.02
N GLY A 209 10.60 7.15 -15.35
CA GLY A 209 11.17 8.19 -16.19
C GLY A 209 10.71 9.60 -15.79
N HIS A 210 9.46 9.77 -15.41
CA HIS A 210 8.93 11.06 -14.94
C HIS A 210 9.49 11.49 -13.56
N PHE A 211 9.92 10.56 -12.72
CA PHE A 211 10.58 10.89 -11.44
C PHE A 211 12.01 11.40 -11.65
N GLY A 212 12.75 10.87 -12.63
CA GLY A 212 14.10 11.35 -12.95
C GLY A 212 14.14 12.74 -13.56
N GLU A 213 13.11 13.18 -14.28
CA GLU A 213 13.05 14.51 -14.89
C GLU A 213 12.71 15.64 -13.86
N LYS A 214 12.03 15.33 -12.76
CA LYS A 214 11.71 16.32 -11.72
C LYS A 214 12.90 16.64 -10.82
N GLU A 215 13.77 15.67 -10.51
CA GLU A 215 14.98 15.93 -9.72
C GLU A 215 16.03 16.79 -10.46
N VAL A 216 16.02 16.80 -11.80
CA VAL A 216 16.94 17.62 -12.61
C VAL A 216 16.49 19.08 -12.74
N GLN A 217 15.22 19.40 -12.46
CA GLN A 217 14.70 20.79 -12.54
C GLN A 217 14.76 21.55 -11.20
N GLU A 218 15.06 20.87 -10.08
CA GLU A 218 15.20 21.49 -8.75
C GLU A 218 16.68 21.66 -8.30
N THR A 219 17.66 21.40 -9.17
CA THR A 219 19.10 21.64 -8.97
C THR A 219 19.57 22.79 -9.87
#